data_3f195d9dd85d8a26317995680a72fd1c
#
_entry.id   3f195d9dd85d8a26317995680a72fd1c
#
_cell.length_a   1.000
_cell.length_b   1.000
_cell.length_c   1.000
_cell.angle_alpha   90.00
_cell.angle_beta   90.00
_cell.angle_gamma   90.00
#
_symmetry.space_group_name_H-M   'P 1'
#
loop_
_entity.id
_entity.type
_entity.pdbx_description
1 polymer ?
#
loop_
_entity_poly.entity_id
_entity_poly.type
_entity_poly.pdbx_seq_one_letter_code
_entity_poly.pdbx_strand_id
1 'polypeptide(L)'
;MQRAHRASAGALAASTDALSRVLASGRIKTMLMQRLRDMRQSQGMTQIEAARWFGVSQPRISHLAQKRVNRFTVDTLINMLAHAGVRVSLTYQADPNDPGRRQSIKEAD
;
A
#
# COMPACT_ATOMS: atom_id res chain seq x y z
N MET A 1 -4.45 18.09 -13.31
CA MET A 1 -3.60 17.74 -12.20
C MET A 1 -2.52 16.78 -12.58
N GLN A 2 -2.85 15.60 -12.94
CA GLN A 2 -1.83 14.64 -13.34
C GLN A 2 -1.12 15.04 -14.60
N ARG A 3 -1.79 15.81 -15.42
CA ARG A 3 -1.17 16.31 -16.62
C ARG A 3 -0.08 17.30 -16.37
N ALA A 4 -0.19 18.03 -15.28
CA ALA A 4 0.85 18.98 -14.92
C ALA A 4 2.16 18.24 -14.63
N HIS A 5 2.08 17.09 -13.98
CA HIS A 5 3.25 16.27 -13.73
C HIS A 5 3.86 15.77 -15.03
N ARG A 6 3.00 15.37 -15.93
CA ARG A 6 3.45 14.85 -17.20
C ARG A 6 4.13 15.93 -18.03
N ALA A 7 3.61 17.14 -17.97
CA ALA A 7 4.19 18.24 -18.71
C ALA A 7 5.60 18.57 -18.25
N SER A 8 5.90 18.37 -16.98
CA SER A 8 7.21 18.67 -16.45
C SER A 8 8.17 17.47 -16.48
N ALA A 9 7.73 16.36 -17.00
CA ALA A 9 8.49 15.12 -16.93
C ALA A 9 9.65 15.05 -17.89
N GLY A 10 9.71 15.90 -18.91
CA GLY A 10 10.71 15.77 -19.94
C GLY A 10 12.14 15.77 -19.42
N ALA A 11 12.43 16.71 -18.52
CA ALA A 11 13.80 16.87 -18.02
C ALA A 11 14.11 15.94 -16.85
N LEU A 12 13.09 15.43 -16.17
CA LEU A 12 13.28 14.69 -14.91
C LEU A 12 12.60 13.33 -14.95
N ALA A 13 12.58 12.70 -16.12
CA ALA A 13 11.82 11.46 -16.32
C ALA A 13 12.18 10.38 -15.29
N ALA A 14 13.47 10.14 -15.07
CA ALA A 14 13.90 9.10 -14.14
C ALA A 14 13.46 9.42 -12.71
N SER A 15 13.62 10.67 -12.29
CA SER A 15 13.20 11.10 -10.95
C SER A 15 11.70 11.04 -10.81
N THR A 16 10.98 11.40 -11.87
CA THR A 16 9.52 11.34 -11.88
C THR A 16 9.03 9.92 -11.71
N ASP A 17 9.65 8.96 -12.39
CA ASP A 17 9.26 7.57 -12.27
C ASP A 17 9.50 7.05 -10.86
N ALA A 18 10.66 7.36 -10.30
CA ALA A 18 10.99 6.93 -8.95
C ALA A 18 10.01 7.53 -7.95
N LEU A 19 9.70 8.81 -8.10
CA LEU A 19 8.76 9.47 -7.22
C LEU A 19 7.36 8.88 -7.35
N SER A 20 6.94 8.59 -8.57
CA SER A 20 5.63 7.97 -8.81
C SER A 20 5.51 6.64 -8.09
N ARG A 21 6.57 5.83 -8.14
CA ARG A 21 6.56 4.54 -7.44
C ARG A 21 6.47 4.71 -5.93
N VAL A 22 7.22 5.67 -5.38
CA VAL A 22 7.17 5.94 -3.94
C VAL A 22 5.79 6.42 -3.54
N LEU A 23 5.19 7.33 -4.29
CA LEU A 23 3.87 7.85 -3.99
C LEU A 23 2.80 6.77 -4.09
N ALA A 24 2.89 5.93 -5.12
CA ALA A 24 1.94 4.83 -5.28
C ALA A 24 2.03 3.85 -4.12
N SER A 25 3.25 3.49 -3.72
CA SER A 25 3.47 2.60 -2.59
C SER A 25 2.93 3.22 -1.30
N GLY A 26 3.16 4.52 -1.10
CA GLY A 26 2.65 5.22 0.07
C GLY A 26 1.13 5.24 0.13
N ARG A 27 0.48 5.42 -1.00
CA ARG A 27 -0.98 5.37 -1.06
C ARG A 27 -1.50 3.98 -0.72
N ILE A 28 -0.88 2.94 -1.25
CA ILE A 28 -1.27 1.57 -0.95
C ILE A 28 -1.12 1.31 0.54
N LYS A 29 0.01 1.69 1.12
CA LYS A 29 0.21 1.52 2.57
C LYS A 29 -0.86 2.24 3.37
N THR A 30 -1.17 3.46 3.00
CA THR A 30 -2.17 4.25 3.71
C THR A 30 -3.54 3.60 3.64
N MET A 31 -3.91 3.09 2.48
CA MET A 31 -5.19 2.39 2.32
C MET A 31 -5.26 1.14 3.19
N LEU A 32 -4.20 0.34 3.17
CA LEU A 32 -4.18 -0.89 3.95
C LEU A 32 -4.17 -0.60 5.45
N MET A 33 -3.40 0.38 5.87
CA MET A 33 -3.37 0.80 7.27
C MET A 33 -4.74 1.31 7.73
N GLN A 34 -5.41 2.08 6.89
CA GLN A 34 -6.72 2.59 7.22
C GLN A 34 -7.72 1.45 7.38
N ARG A 35 -7.65 0.46 6.51
CA ARG A 35 -8.52 -0.71 6.63
C ARG A 35 -8.33 -1.42 7.95
N LEU A 36 -7.08 -1.65 8.34
CA LEU A 36 -6.79 -2.29 9.62
C LEU A 36 -7.30 -1.46 10.80
N ARG A 37 -7.13 -0.15 10.74
CA ARG A 37 -7.61 0.74 11.79
C ARG A 37 -9.14 0.71 11.88
N ASP A 38 -9.80 0.73 10.74
CA ASP A 38 -11.27 0.68 10.70
C ASP A 38 -11.79 -0.63 11.27
N MET A 39 -11.14 -1.74 10.96
CA MET A 39 -11.52 -3.04 11.50
C MET A 39 -11.40 -3.06 13.00
N ARG A 40 -10.29 -2.55 13.52
CA ARG A 40 -10.10 -2.50 14.97
C ARG A 40 -11.16 -1.63 15.62
N GLN A 41 -11.41 -0.47 15.05
CA GLN A 41 -12.37 0.48 15.61
C GLN A 41 -13.79 -0.07 15.58
N SER A 42 -14.18 -0.69 14.47
CA SER A 42 -15.52 -1.23 14.34
C SER A 42 -15.79 -2.37 15.31
N GLN A 43 -14.75 -3.09 15.71
CA GLN A 43 -14.88 -4.18 16.69
C GLN A 43 -14.62 -3.73 18.11
N GLY A 44 -14.25 -2.47 18.31
CA GLY A 44 -13.95 -1.96 19.64
C GLY A 44 -12.81 -2.66 20.35
N MET A 45 -11.80 -3.08 19.58
CA MET A 45 -10.71 -3.88 20.14
C MET A 45 -9.66 -3.03 20.83
N THR A 46 -9.15 -3.57 21.94
CA THR A 46 -7.95 -3.04 22.58
C THR A 46 -6.74 -3.31 21.70
N GLN A 47 -5.61 -2.69 22.02
CA GLN A 47 -4.37 -2.95 21.29
C GLN A 47 -3.94 -4.41 21.41
N ILE A 48 -4.12 -5.01 22.57
CA ILE A 48 -3.76 -6.41 22.79
C ILE A 48 -4.63 -7.32 21.93
N GLU A 49 -5.94 -7.07 21.92
CA GLU A 49 -6.86 -7.86 21.11
C GLU A 49 -6.57 -7.72 19.63
N ALA A 50 -6.30 -6.51 19.17
CA ALA A 50 -5.96 -6.26 17.78
C ALA A 50 -4.64 -6.94 17.41
N ALA A 51 -3.67 -6.95 18.31
CA ALA A 51 -2.40 -7.61 18.07
C ALA A 51 -2.61 -9.11 17.79
N ARG A 52 -3.47 -9.74 18.56
CA ARG A 52 -3.81 -11.16 18.34
C ARG A 52 -4.53 -11.36 17.01
N TRP A 53 -5.48 -10.48 16.72
CA TRP A 53 -6.28 -10.60 15.50
C TRP A 53 -5.44 -10.44 14.25
N PHE A 54 -4.50 -9.51 14.29
CA PHE A 54 -3.63 -9.23 13.15
C PHE A 54 -2.32 -10.01 13.18
N GLY A 55 -2.07 -10.79 14.23
CA GLY A 55 -0.89 -11.63 14.30
C GLY A 55 0.41 -10.86 14.46
N VAL A 56 0.39 -9.76 15.19
CA VAL A 56 1.56 -8.91 15.39
C VAL A 56 1.72 -8.56 16.87
N SER A 57 2.80 -7.87 17.19
CA SER A 57 3.06 -7.42 18.55
C SER A 57 2.22 -6.18 18.88
N GLN A 58 2.03 -5.93 20.17
CA GLN A 58 1.33 -4.74 20.61
C GLN A 58 2.03 -3.44 20.16
N PRO A 59 3.36 -3.33 20.25
CA PRO A 59 4.03 -2.14 19.71
C PRO A 59 3.72 -1.89 18.24
N ARG A 60 3.52 -2.95 17.45
CA ARG A 60 3.15 -2.81 16.06
C ARG A 60 1.77 -2.17 15.94
N ILE A 61 0.83 -2.58 16.79
CA ILE A 61 -0.50 -1.97 16.80
C ILE A 61 -0.42 -0.50 17.22
N SER A 62 0.45 -0.19 18.16
CA SER A 62 0.64 1.20 18.57
C SER A 62 1.13 2.05 17.39
N HIS A 63 2.08 1.54 16.60
CA HIS A 63 2.54 2.23 15.40
C HIS A 63 1.42 2.40 14.39
N LEU A 64 0.55 1.40 14.26
CA LEU A 64 -0.60 1.48 13.38
C LEU A 64 -1.55 2.59 13.83
N ALA A 65 -1.83 2.67 15.13
CA ALA A 65 -2.70 3.69 15.70
C ALA A 65 -2.13 5.09 15.50
N GLN A 66 -0.81 5.22 15.51
CA GLN A 66 -0.12 6.49 15.31
C GLN A 66 0.08 6.83 13.84
N LYS A 67 -0.40 5.98 12.93
CA LYS A 67 -0.30 6.20 11.49
C LYS A 67 1.14 6.31 11.00
N ARG A 68 2.03 5.55 11.58
CA ARG A 68 3.44 5.57 11.20
C ARG A 68 3.68 4.74 9.97
N VAL A 69 3.38 5.32 8.81
CA VAL A 69 3.45 4.63 7.52
C VAL A 69 4.83 4.04 7.26
N ASN A 70 5.88 4.75 7.63
CA ASN A 70 7.24 4.30 7.38
C ASN A 70 7.67 3.11 8.25
N ARG A 71 6.87 2.72 9.22
CA ARG A 71 7.14 1.55 10.05
C ARG A 71 6.59 0.26 9.47
N PHE A 72 5.90 0.34 8.33
CA PHE A 72 5.25 -0.81 7.72
C PHE A 72 5.69 -0.96 6.28
N THR A 73 5.77 -2.22 5.84
CA THR A 73 5.85 -2.55 4.42
C THR A 73 4.47 -2.96 3.95
N VAL A 74 4.25 -2.91 2.65
CA VAL A 74 3.00 -3.39 2.06
C VAL A 74 2.80 -4.86 2.42
N ASP A 75 3.86 -5.67 2.34
CA ASP A 75 3.78 -7.09 2.67
C ASP A 75 3.30 -7.32 4.10
N THR A 76 3.86 -6.56 5.03
CA THR A 76 3.45 -6.68 6.44
C THR A 76 1.97 -6.38 6.60
N LEU A 77 1.50 -5.33 5.96
CA LEU A 77 0.10 -4.94 6.06
C LEU A 77 -0.83 -5.98 5.44
N ILE A 78 -0.44 -6.54 4.30
CA ILE A 78 -1.22 -7.60 3.67
C ILE A 78 -1.26 -8.84 4.57
N ASN A 79 -0.14 -9.19 5.19
CA ASN A 79 -0.09 -10.33 6.10
C ASN A 79 -0.97 -10.12 7.32
N MET A 80 -1.01 -8.92 7.86
CA MET A 80 -1.89 -8.59 8.98
C MET A 80 -3.36 -8.76 8.60
N LEU A 81 -3.74 -8.29 7.43
CA LEU A 81 -5.08 -8.45 6.92
C LEU A 81 -5.42 -9.93 6.69
N ALA A 82 -4.50 -10.67 6.11
CA ALA A 82 -4.69 -12.09 5.86
C ALA A 82 -4.90 -12.86 7.17
N HIS A 83 -4.13 -12.52 8.19
CA HIS A 83 -4.27 -13.15 9.50
C HIS A 83 -5.65 -12.91 10.09
N ALA A 84 -6.23 -11.75 9.81
CA ALA A 84 -7.57 -11.42 10.26
C ALA A 84 -8.67 -11.96 9.34
N GLY A 85 -8.31 -12.74 8.32
CA GLY A 85 -9.28 -13.34 7.42
C GLY A 85 -9.66 -12.47 6.23
N VAL A 86 -8.93 -11.40 5.98
CA VAL A 86 -9.20 -10.49 4.85
C VAL A 86 -8.26 -10.81 3.71
N ARG A 87 -8.82 -11.13 2.56
CA ARG A 87 -8.04 -11.38 1.35
C ARG A 87 -7.82 -10.08 0.60
N VAL A 88 -6.58 -9.81 0.25
CA VAL A 88 -6.22 -8.64 -0.55
C VAL A 88 -5.93 -9.10 -1.97
N SER A 89 -6.59 -8.48 -2.93
CA SER A 89 -6.34 -8.72 -4.35
C SER A 89 -5.78 -7.46 -4.97
N LEU A 90 -4.79 -7.63 -5.81
CA LEU A 90 -4.19 -6.52 -6.54
C LEU A 90 -4.49 -6.69 -8.01
N THR A 91 -4.93 -5.61 -8.61
CA THR A 91 -5.19 -5.56 -10.03
C THR A 91 -4.44 -4.35 -10.58
N TYR A 92 -3.81 -4.53 -11.70
CA TYR A 92 -3.15 -3.42 -12.36
C TYR A 92 -3.45 -3.44 -13.85
N GLN A 93 -3.35 -2.26 -14.46
CA GLN A 93 -3.57 -2.11 -15.87
C GLN A 93 -2.33 -1.46 -16.48
N ALA A 94 -1.94 -1.94 -17.65
CA ALA A 94 -0.88 -1.29 -18.39
C ALA A 94 -1.38 0.02 -18.95
N ASP A 95 -0.60 1.08 -18.74
CA ASP A 95 -0.87 2.36 -19.38
C ASP A 95 -0.58 2.19 -20.87
N PRO A 96 -1.50 2.58 -21.77
CA PRO A 96 -1.23 2.48 -23.21
C PRO A 96 0.04 3.19 -23.64
N ASN A 97 0.45 4.20 -22.91
CA ASN A 97 1.66 4.96 -23.20
C ASN A 97 2.87 4.50 -22.42
N ASP A 98 2.74 3.46 -21.62
CA ASP A 98 3.81 2.95 -20.79
C ASP A 98 4.81 2.19 -21.64
N PRO A 99 6.09 2.56 -21.64
CA PRO A 99 7.10 1.84 -22.41
C PRO A 99 7.29 0.39 -21.93
N GLY A 100 6.89 0.05 -20.71
CA GLY A 100 7.00 -1.30 -20.18
C GLY A 100 5.84 -2.21 -20.53
N ARG A 101 4.88 -1.72 -21.28
CA ARG A 101 3.66 -2.47 -21.56
C ARG A 101 3.89 -3.83 -22.18
N ARG A 102 4.85 -3.93 -23.10
CA ARG A 102 5.16 -5.19 -23.78
C ARG A 102 5.65 -6.24 -22.81
N GLN A 103 6.47 -5.84 -21.85
CA GLN A 103 6.99 -6.76 -20.86
C GLN A 103 5.88 -7.28 -19.99
N SER A 104 4.95 -6.42 -19.62
CA SER A 104 3.79 -6.84 -18.82
C SER A 104 2.99 -7.91 -19.55
N ILE A 105 2.80 -7.75 -20.85
CA ILE A 105 2.08 -8.74 -21.64
C ILE A 105 2.81 -10.07 -21.64
N LYS A 106 4.12 -10.05 -21.78
CA LYS A 106 4.91 -11.29 -21.76
C LYS A 106 4.82 -12.01 -20.43
N GLU A 107 4.81 -11.25 -19.35
CA GLU A 107 4.73 -11.84 -18.02
C GLU A 107 3.38 -12.48 -17.77
N ALA A 108 2.35 -11.96 -18.37
CA ALA A 108 1.02 -12.50 -18.20
C ALA A 108 0.88 -13.90 -18.81
N ASP A 109 1.71 -14.22 -19.76
CA ASP A 109 1.71 -15.53 -20.38
C ASP A 109 2.42 -16.56 -19.50
#